data_89035eba750b0ad750ef255f9bea5af1
#
_entry.id   89035eba750b0ad750ef255f9bea5af1
#
_cell.length_a   1.000
_cell.length_b   1.000
_cell.length_c   1.000
_cell.angle_alpha   90.00
_cell.angle_beta   90.00
_cell.angle_gamma   90.00
#
_symmetry.space_group_name_H-M   'P 1'
#
loop_
_entity.id
_entity.type
_entity.pdbx_description
1 polymer ?
#
loop_
_entity_poly.entity_id
_entity_poly.type
_entity_poly.pdbx_seq_one_letter_code
_entity_poly.pdbx_strand_id
1 'polypeptide(L)'
;MSRRPFLSVLFASSVLLAAEPTLTLNVWPALPPGDKPNLGEEKGEANNLLKGVVTTPTLAVYRPAKEKDTGAAVLIAPGGGFFQLSMGHEGADVATWLNTIGVTGIVLKYRIPAREGMARSLPASQDAQRAMSLIRANAAAWGLDPQRLGILGFSAGGQVAANVITGFETRMYPAIDAIDQQPTRPDFSIIIYPGGILQRGNGTEAPALNPEIRVTKETPPTFLAISHDDRGGSEQAVYLYLALKKAAVPAELHVWGDGGHGYGIRPGTTPHTTWPARAADWMAVRGLLKHAAPAK
;
A
#
# COMPACT_ATOMS: atom_id res chain seq x y z
N MET A 1 62.97 11.91 -5.54
CA MET A 1 61.71 11.44 -6.17
C MET A 1 60.97 10.55 -5.17
N SER A 2 60.01 11.13 -4.45
CA SER A 2 59.21 10.43 -3.41
C SER A 2 57.94 9.87 -4.06
N ARG A 3 57.81 8.56 -4.08
CA ARG A 3 56.56 7.87 -4.54
C ARG A 3 55.57 7.84 -3.40
N ARG A 4 54.45 8.57 -3.52
CA ARG A 4 53.29 8.48 -2.62
C ARG A 4 52.50 7.21 -2.95
N PRO A 5 52.09 6.39 -1.97
CA PRO A 5 51.21 5.25 -2.24
C PRO A 5 49.79 5.74 -2.50
N PHE A 6 49.17 5.28 -3.57
CA PHE A 6 47.75 5.42 -3.84
C PHE A 6 46.98 4.47 -2.91
N LEU A 7 46.20 5.04 -2.02
CA LEU A 7 45.27 4.28 -1.17
C LEU A 7 43.98 4.05 -1.98
N SER A 8 43.83 2.82 -2.52
CA SER A 8 42.58 2.42 -3.16
C SER A 8 41.50 2.16 -2.09
N VAL A 9 40.53 3.05 -1.98
CA VAL A 9 39.34 2.82 -1.15
C VAL A 9 38.43 1.88 -1.92
N LEU A 10 38.35 0.62 -1.48
CA LEU A 10 37.32 -0.32 -1.94
C LEU A 10 35.98 0.12 -1.36
N PHE A 11 35.10 0.65 -2.18
CA PHE A 11 33.67 0.76 -1.86
C PHE A 11 33.06 -0.65 -1.90
N ALA A 12 32.84 -1.25 -0.76
CA ALA A 12 32.01 -2.44 -0.63
C ALA A 12 30.55 -2.04 -0.91
N SER A 13 30.05 -2.32 -2.10
CA SER A 13 28.64 -2.25 -2.41
C SER A 13 27.93 -3.36 -1.62
N SER A 14 27.38 -3.02 -0.46
CA SER A 14 26.45 -3.92 0.23
C SER A 14 25.19 -4.05 -0.62
N VAL A 15 25.03 -5.20 -1.26
CA VAL A 15 23.75 -5.63 -1.82
C VAL A 15 22.83 -5.78 -0.61
N LEU A 16 21.89 -4.84 -0.39
CA LEU A 16 20.81 -5.07 0.53
C LEU A 16 19.97 -6.22 -0.04
N LEU A 17 20.15 -7.41 0.50
CA LEU A 17 19.19 -8.49 0.33
C LEU A 17 17.87 -7.99 0.91
N ALA A 18 16.77 -8.13 0.15
CA ALA A 18 15.44 -7.85 0.68
C ALA A 18 15.24 -8.65 1.98
N ALA A 19 14.78 -7.98 3.04
CA ALA A 19 14.55 -8.66 4.30
C ALA A 19 13.45 -9.71 4.12
N GLU A 20 13.64 -10.89 4.73
CA GLU A 20 12.59 -11.91 4.76
C GLU A 20 11.48 -11.49 5.73
N PRO A 21 10.21 -11.83 5.46
CA PRO A 21 9.13 -11.55 6.37
C PRO A 21 9.28 -12.32 7.67
N THR A 22 9.04 -11.68 8.79
CA THR A 22 9.09 -12.32 10.13
C THR A 22 7.90 -13.24 10.39
N LEU A 23 6.81 -13.05 9.65
CA LEU A 23 5.57 -13.82 9.74
C LEU A 23 4.83 -13.75 8.41
N THR A 24 4.26 -14.88 7.98
CA THR A 24 3.30 -14.92 6.88
C THR A 24 2.03 -15.63 7.34
N LEU A 25 0.86 -15.06 7.04
CA LEU A 25 -0.43 -15.64 7.42
C LEU A 25 -1.48 -15.45 6.32
N ASN A 26 -2.46 -16.34 6.27
CA ASN A 26 -3.58 -16.23 5.34
C ASN A 26 -4.54 -15.11 5.76
N VAL A 27 -5.08 -14.37 4.78
CA VAL A 27 -6.12 -13.36 5.01
C VAL A 27 -7.44 -14.02 5.40
N TRP A 28 -7.76 -15.14 4.80
CA TRP A 28 -9.00 -15.88 4.99
C TRP A 28 -8.76 -17.24 5.65
N PRO A 29 -9.64 -17.68 6.57
CA PRO A 29 -9.51 -18.98 7.20
C PRO A 29 -9.90 -20.14 6.26
N ALA A 30 -10.62 -19.83 5.19
CA ALA A 30 -11.11 -20.78 4.17
C ALA A 30 -11.16 -20.07 2.80
N LEU A 31 -11.98 -20.58 1.89
CA LEU A 31 -12.19 -19.99 0.56
C LEU A 31 -12.67 -18.53 0.69
N PRO A 32 -11.99 -17.57 0.03
CA PRO A 32 -12.38 -16.17 0.05
C PRO A 32 -13.81 -15.92 -0.48
N PRO A 33 -14.52 -14.90 0.02
CA PRO A 33 -15.87 -14.59 -0.45
C PRO A 33 -15.93 -14.35 -1.97
N GLY A 34 -16.86 -15.04 -2.63
CA GLY A 34 -17.07 -14.96 -4.08
C GLY A 34 -16.10 -15.80 -4.93
N ASP A 35 -15.12 -16.47 -4.34
CA ASP A 35 -14.25 -17.40 -5.05
C ASP A 35 -14.96 -18.75 -5.24
N LYS A 36 -14.57 -19.44 -6.32
CA LYS A 36 -14.98 -20.81 -6.62
C LYS A 36 -13.83 -21.77 -6.32
N PRO A 37 -14.08 -23.02 -5.94
CA PRO A 37 -13.03 -24.04 -5.91
C PRO A 37 -12.38 -24.19 -7.29
N ASN A 38 -11.11 -24.58 -7.31
CA ASN A 38 -10.39 -24.95 -8.54
C ASN A 38 -10.21 -23.80 -9.56
N LEU A 39 -9.95 -22.59 -9.10
CA LEU A 39 -9.61 -21.46 -9.99
C LEU A 39 -8.25 -21.61 -10.70
N GLY A 40 -7.52 -22.66 -10.44
CA GLY A 40 -6.19 -22.94 -10.95
C GLY A 40 -5.11 -22.90 -9.86
N GLU A 41 -3.90 -23.25 -10.22
CA GLU A 41 -2.76 -23.22 -9.31
C GLU A 41 -2.14 -21.81 -9.26
N GLU A 42 -1.74 -21.40 -8.07
CA GLU A 42 -0.91 -20.19 -7.90
C GLU A 42 0.45 -20.44 -8.56
N LYS A 43 0.83 -19.58 -9.49
CA LYS A 43 2.20 -19.58 -10.01
C LYS A 43 3.10 -18.84 -9.06
N GLY A 44 4.27 -19.39 -8.81
CA GLY A 44 5.26 -18.74 -7.95
C GLY A 44 5.68 -17.36 -8.46
N GLU A 45 6.23 -16.56 -7.56
CA GLU A 45 6.81 -15.27 -7.87
C GLU A 45 8.11 -15.47 -8.70
N ALA A 46 8.22 -14.71 -9.79
CA ALA A 46 9.44 -14.66 -10.59
C ALA A 46 9.83 -13.21 -10.87
N ASN A 47 11.11 -12.87 -10.65
CA ASN A 47 11.64 -11.51 -10.84
C ASN A 47 10.83 -10.44 -10.09
N ASN A 48 10.44 -10.71 -8.85
CA ASN A 48 9.63 -9.83 -8.00
C ASN A 48 8.24 -9.50 -8.58
N LEU A 49 7.75 -10.29 -9.53
CA LEU A 49 6.42 -10.22 -10.11
C LEU A 49 5.70 -11.54 -9.90
N LEU A 50 4.56 -11.48 -9.24
CA LEU A 50 3.65 -12.61 -9.15
C LEU A 50 2.64 -12.52 -10.30
N LYS A 51 2.57 -13.55 -11.13
CA LYS A 51 1.64 -13.66 -12.26
C LYS A 51 0.74 -14.87 -12.09
N GLY A 52 -0.44 -14.81 -12.68
CA GLY A 52 -1.41 -15.92 -12.64
C GLY A 52 -2.52 -15.66 -11.65
N VAL A 53 -3.05 -16.73 -11.07
CA VAL A 53 -4.18 -16.65 -10.14
C VAL A 53 -3.66 -16.64 -8.71
N VAL A 54 -4.11 -15.70 -7.90
CA VAL A 54 -3.97 -15.75 -6.44
C VAL A 54 -5.28 -16.29 -5.87
N THR A 55 -5.23 -17.46 -5.29
CA THR A 55 -6.37 -18.16 -4.65
C THR A 55 -6.28 -18.07 -3.14
N THR A 56 -5.06 -17.89 -2.60
CA THR A 56 -4.78 -17.76 -1.18
C THR A 56 -4.13 -16.41 -0.88
N PRO A 57 -4.93 -15.37 -0.60
CA PRO A 57 -4.40 -14.09 -0.15
C PRO A 57 -3.64 -14.22 1.16
N THR A 58 -2.47 -13.56 1.25
CA THR A 58 -1.61 -13.61 2.45
C THR A 58 -1.13 -12.23 2.86
N LEU A 59 -0.77 -12.11 4.13
CA LEU A 59 -0.02 -11.00 4.71
C LEU A 59 1.39 -11.46 5.02
N ALA A 60 2.39 -10.75 4.50
CA ALA A 60 3.80 -10.93 4.86
C ALA A 60 4.24 -9.75 5.72
N VAL A 61 4.62 -9.99 6.98
CA VAL A 61 4.92 -8.98 7.99
C VAL A 61 6.43 -8.77 8.07
N TYR A 62 6.87 -7.53 7.88
CA TYR A 62 8.27 -7.09 7.97
C TYR A 62 8.40 -6.13 9.15
N ARG A 63 9.19 -6.47 10.16
CA ARG A 63 9.32 -5.68 11.37
C ARG A 63 10.59 -4.85 11.38
N PRO A 64 10.54 -3.61 11.87
CA PRO A 64 11.74 -2.84 12.15
C PRO A 64 12.54 -3.48 13.28
N ALA A 65 13.82 -3.10 13.42
CA ALA A 65 14.59 -3.41 14.60
C ALA A 65 13.87 -2.86 15.86
N LYS A 66 13.89 -3.62 16.95
CA LYS A 66 13.10 -3.34 18.16
C LYS A 66 13.33 -1.93 18.73
N GLU A 67 14.56 -1.47 18.67
CA GLU A 67 14.97 -0.16 19.16
C GLU A 67 14.46 1.02 18.32
N LYS A 68 14.00 0.75 17.08
CA LYS A 68 13.41 1.73 16.18
C LYS A 68 11.90 1.67 16.14
N ASP A 69 11.30 0.57 16.61
CA ASP A 69 9.88 0.29 16.46
C ASP A 69 9.01 1.40 17.08
N THR A 70 8.19 2.02 16.26
CA THR A 70 7.26 3.08 16.67
C THR A 70 5.89 2.52 17.08
N GLY A 71 5.62 1.25 16.83
CA GLY A 71 4.31 0.63 16.94
C GLY A 71 3.35 0.96 15.77
N ALA A 72 3.72 1.85 14.85
CA ALA A 72 2.93 2.09 13.65
C ALA A 72 3.09 0.95 12.63
N ALA A 73 2.04 0.67 11.86
CA ALA A 73 2.09 -0.32 10.78
C ALA A 73 1.38 0.17 9.51
N VAL A 74 1.83 -0.32 8.36
CA VAL A 74 1.26 0.01 7.06
C VAL A 74 0.99 -1.26 6.28
N LEU A 75 -0.28 -1.48 5.91
CA LEU A 75 -0.69 -2.47 4.92
C LEU A 75 -0.29 -1.98 3.53
N ILE A 76 0.51 -2.74 2.80
CA ILE A 76 1.01 -2.39 1.48
C ILE A 76 0.25 -3.20 0.43
N ALA A 77 -0.44 -2.51 -0.49
CA ALA A 77 -1.12 -3.09 -1.64
C ALA A 77 -0.31 -2.80 -2.92
N PRO A 78 0.46 -3.79 -3.44
CA PRO A 78 1.22 -3.62 -4.67
C PRO A 78 0.34 -3.33 -5.88
N GLY A 79 0.91 -2.72 -6.93
CA GLY A 79 0.26 -2.57 -8.22
C GLY A 79 0.36 -3.83 -9.08
N GLY A 80 -0.09 -3.71 -10.33
CA GLY A 80 -0.02 -4.79 -11.32
C GLY A 80 -1.31 -4.97 -12.12
N GLY A 81 -2.18 -3.94 -12.15
CA GLY A 81 -3.34 -3.86 -13.02
C GLY A 81 -4.40 -4.93 -12.77
N PHE A 82 -4.42 -5.58 -11.60
CA PHE A 82 -5.28 -6.71 -11.24
C PHE A 82 -5.08 -7.98 -12.10
N PHE A 83 -3.94 -8.14 -12.73
CA PHE A 83 -3.55 -9.36 -13.45
C PHE A 83 -2.16 -9.88 -13.06
N GLN A 84 -1.41 -9.08 -12.32
CA GLN A 84 -0.14 -9.43 -11.67
C GLN A 84 0.02 -8.63 -10.38
N LEU A 85 1.04 -8.94 -9.56
CA LEU A 85 1.44 -8.16 -8.39
C LEU A 85 2.93 -7.84 -8.45
N SER A 86 3.28 -6.57 -8.26
CA SER A 86 4.68 -6.08 -8.20
C SER A 86 5.23 -6.25 -6.77
N MET A 87 5.48 -7.51 -6.37
CA MET A 87 5.79 -7.88 -4.97
C MET A 87 7.13 -7.35 -4.46
N GLY A 88 8.09 -7.03 -5.35
CA GLY A 88 9.39 -6.44 -4.99
C GLY A 88 9.28 -4.95 -4.70
N HIS A 89 9.49 -4.12 -5.75
CA HIS A 89 9.62 -2.65 -5.63
C HIS A 89 8.35 -1.89 -5.21
N GLU A 90 7.19 -2.54 -5.17
CA GLU A 90 5.92 -2.02 -4.64
C GLU A 90 5.42 -2.85 -3.43
N GLY A 91 6.21 -3.82 -2.98
CA GLY A 91 5.92 -4.71 -1.85
C GLY A 91 7.06 -4.77 -0.84
N ALA A 92 7.93 -5.81 -0.93
CA ALA A 92 8.97 -6.10 0.04
C ALA A 92 9.99 -4.95 0.23
N ASP A 93 10.40 -4.29 -0.86
CA ASP A 93 11.33 -3.16 -0.79
C ASP A 93 10.71 -1.96 -0.05
N VAL A 94 9.38 -1.74 -0.22
CA VAL A 94 8.62 -0.72 0.51
C VAL A 94 8.53 -1.07 1.99
N ALA A 95 8.26 -2.34 2.32
CA ALA A 95 8.25 -2.79 3.71
C ALA A 95 9.63 -2.61 4.38
N THR A 96 10.70 -2.91 3.65
CA THR A 96 12.08 -2.69 4.11
C THR A 96 12.36 -1.20 4.34
N TRP A 97 11.91 -0.32 3.45
CA TRP A 97 12.02 1.13 3.65
C TRP A 97 11.26 1.59 4.89
N LEU A 98 10.01 1.15 5.09
CA LEU A 98 9.22 1.47 6.28
C LEU A 98 9.95 1.04 7.56
N ASN A 99 10.62 -0.12 7.55
CA ASN A 99 11.41 -0.56 8.69
C ASN A 99 12.58 0.40 9.01
N THR A 100 13.15 1.08 8.03
CA THR A 100 14.23 2.07 8.28
C THR A 100 13.75 3.26 9.10
N ILE A 101 12.46 3.61 9.01
CA ILE A 101 11.80 4.69 9.75
C ILE A 101 10.97 4.20 10.94
N GLY A 102 11.16 2.92 11.35
CA GLY A 102 10.56 2.36 12.54
C GLY A 102 9.09 1.91 12.38
N VAL A 103 8.62 1.73 11.16
CA VAL A 103 7.24 1.32 10.86
C VAL A 103 7.22 -0.14 10.40
N THR A 104 6.31 -0.94 10.93
CA THR A 104 6.06 -2.30 10.44
C THR A 104 5.40 -2.25 9.06
N GLY A 105 6.05 -2.84 8.04
CA GLY A 105 5.47 -3.04 6.72
C GLY A 105 4.75 -4.37 6.63
N ILE A 106 3.54 -4.41 6.07
CA ILE A 106 2.74 -5.63 5.91
C ILE A 106 2.30 -5.73 4.45
N VAL A 107 2.93 -6.61 3.68
CA VAL A 107 2.66 -6.76 2.25
C VAL A 107 1.46 -7.68 2.04
N LEU A 108 0.46 -7.19 1.32
CA LEU A 108 -0.74 -7.94 0.95
C LEU A 108 -0.56 -8.58 -0.44
N LYS A 109 -0.51 -9.90 -0.48
CA LYS A 109 -0.74 -10.67 -1.70
C LYS A 109 -2.25 -10.81 -1.87
N TYR A 110 -2.89 -9.91 -2.61
CA TYR A 110 -4.33 -9.91 -2.81
C TYR A 110 -4.76 -10.70 -4.04
N ARG A 111 -6.04 -11.04 -4.13
CA ARG A 111 -6.62 -11.83 -5.23
C ARG A 111 -6.46 -11.16 -6.59
N ILE A 112 -5.90 -11.89 -7.53
CA ILE A 112 -5.81 -11.61 -8.97
C ILE A 112 -6.05 -12.90 -9.75
N PRO A 113 -6.49 -12.84 -11.05
CA PRO A 113 -7.13 -11.68 -11.67
C PRO A 113 -8.49 -11.37 -11.02
N ALA A 114 -9.15 -10.31 -11.53
CA ALA A 114 -10.54 -10.03 -11.18
C ALA A 114 -11.42 -11.28 -11.41
N ARG A 115 -12.41 -11.49 -10.55
CA ARG A 115 -13.33 -12.63 -10.64
C ARG A 115 -14.48 -12.33 -11.59
N GLU A 116 -14.90 -13.35 -12.34
CA GLU A 116 -16.03 -13.27 -13.26
C GLU A 116 -17.30 -12.80 -12.53
N GLY A 117 -18.03 -11.85 -13.10
CA GLY A 117 -19.24 -11.27 -12.52
C GLY A 117 -19.02 -10.29 -11.36
N MET A 118 -17.77 -10.04 -10.98
CA MET A 118 -17.42 -9.07 -9.93
C MET A 118 -16.80 -7.80 -10.51
N ALA A 119 -17.01 -6.65 -9.85
CA ALA A 119 -16.25 -5.45 -10.16
C ALA A 119 -14.73 -5.74 -10.03
N ARG A 120 -13.94 -5.18 -10.93
CA ARG A 120 -12.52 -5.55 -11.11
C ARG A 120 -11.69 -5.43 -9.82
N SER A 121 -11.94 -4.40 -9.03
CA SER A 121 -11.22 -4.12 -7.79
C SER A 121 -11.80 -4.85 -6.57
N LEU A 122 -13.03 -5.39 -6.66
CA LEU A 122 -13.77 -5.86 -5.50
C LEU A 122 -13.08 -6.99 -4.73
N PRO A 123 -12.59 -8.08 -5.36
CA PRO A 123 -11.89 -9.14 -4.62
C PRO A 123 -10.70 -8.64 -3.84
N ALA A 124 -9.86 -7.81 -4.46
CA ALA A 124 -8.68 -7.20 -3.83
C ALA A 124 -9.06 -6.24 -2.69
N SER A 125 -10.16 -5.48 -2.85
CA SER A 125 -10.66 -4.56 -1.82
C SER A 125 -11.24 -5.31 -0.61
N GLN A 126 -11.92 -6.44 -0.83
CA GLN A 126 -12.36 -7.36 0.22
C GLN A 126 -11.17 -7.89 1.02
N ASP A 127 -10.12 -8.34 0.32
CA ASP A 127 -8.90 -8.84 0.95
C ASP A 127 -8.23 -7.75 1.79
N ALA A 128 -8.16 -6.52 1.29
CA ALA A 128 -7.57 -5.41 2.01
C ALA A 128 -8.40 -4.98 3.23
N GLN A 129 -9.74 -4.95 3.15
CA GLN A 129 -10.59 -4.71 4.33
C GLN A 129 -10.39 -5.80 5.39
N ARG A 130 -10.38 -7.07 4.99
CA ARG A 130 -10.14 -8.19 5.91
C ARG A 130 -8.75 -8.11 6.54
N ALA A 131 -7.74 -7.75 5.73
CA ALA A 131 -6.38 -7.54 6.20
C ALA A 131 -6.30 -6.46 7.29
N MET A 132 -6.97 -5.32 7.12
CA MET A 132 -7.03 -4.26 8.14
C MET A 132 -7.64 -4.76 9.44
N SER A 133 -8.74 -5.53 9.37
CA SER A 133 -9.36 -6.15 10.55
C SER A 133 -8.42 -7.16 11.22
N LEU A 134 -7.70 -8.00 10.44
CA LEU A 134 -6.72 -8.95 10.95
C LEU A 134 -5.55 -8.25 11.68
N ILE A 135 -4.98 -7.21 11.09
CA ILE A 135 -3.88 -6.44 11.68
C ILE A 135 -4.36 -5.83 13.00
N ARG A 136 -5.55 -5.23 13.02
CA ARG A 136 -6.11 -4.60 14.21
C ARG A 136 -6.41 -5.60 15.32
N ALA A 137 -6.95 -6.77 14.98
CA ALA A 137 -7.21 -7.85 15.93
C ALA A 137 -5.92 -8.40 16.58
N ASN A 138 -4.82 -8.39 15.83
CA ASN A 138 -3.52 -8.88 16.31
C ASN A 138 -2.59 -7.77 16.82
N ALA A 139 -3.04 -6.51 16.83
CA ALA A 139 -2.17 -5.37 17.11
C ALA A 139 -1.42 -5.52 18.44
N ALA A 140 -2.12 -5.88 19.52
CA ALA A 140 -1.49 -6.09 20.84
C ALA A 140 -0.44 -7.20 20.82
N ALA A 141 -0.76 -8.36 20.21
CA ALA A 141 0.16 -9.49 20.11
C ALA A 141 1.38 -9.18 19.24
N TRP A 142 1.22 -8.27 18.28
CA TRP A 142 2.29 -7.83 17.39
C TRP A 142 2.99 -6.56 17.88
N GLY A 143 2.67 -6.03 19.07
CA GLY A 143 3.27 -4.81 19.61
C GLY A 143 2.95 -3.56 18.77
N LEU A 144 1.83 -3.57 18.05
CA LEU A 144 1.38 -2.45 17.22
C LEU A 144 0.37 -1.59 17.99
N ASP A 145 0.36 -0.31 17.66
CA ASP A 145 -0.68 0.62 18.12
C ASP A 145 -1.90 0.53 17.18
N PRO A 146 -3.06 0.08 17.65
CA PRO A 146 -4.24 -0.08 16.81
C PRO A 146 -4.82 1.24 16.27
N GLN A 147 -4.32 2.39 16.73
CA GLN A 147 -4.69 3.73 16.25
C GLN A 147 -3.66 4.33 15.28
N ARG A 148 -2.64 3.56 14.87
CA ARG A 148 -1.59 3.99 13.94
C ARG A 148 -1.38 2.96 12.81
N LEU A 149 -2.50 2.46 12.27
CA LEU A 149 -2.52 1.47 11.18
C LEU A 149 -2.87 2.17 9.86
N GLY A 150 -1.93 2.25 8.95
CA GLY A 150 -2.11 2.85 7.63
C GLY A 150 -2.31 1.84 6.52
N ILE A 151 -2.67 2.35 5.34
CA ILE A 151 -2.64 1.62 4.08
C ILE A 151 -1.82 2.38 3.04
N LEU A 152 -0.96 1.68 2.31
CA LEU A 152 -0.19 2.21 1.19
C LEU A 152 -0.53 1.42 -0.06
N GLY A 153 -0.85 2.12 -1.18
CA GLY A 153 -1.19 1.45 -2.43
C GLY A 153 -0.55 2.08 -3.65
N PHE A 154 -0.13 1.22 -4.59
CA PHE A 154 0.48 1.62 -5.85
C PHE A 154 -0.43 1.25 -7.02
N SER A 155 -0.64 2.15 -8.00
CA SER A 155 -1.34 1.82 -9.25
C SER A 155 -2.72 1.17 -8.98
N ALA A 156 -2.93 -0.08 -9.37
CA ALA A 156 -4.13 -0.85 -9.03
C ALA A 156 -4.29 -1.03 -7.50
N GLY A 157 -3.20 -1.23 -6.76
CA GLY A 157 -3.22 -1.21 -5.29
C GLY A 157 -3.56 0.16 -4.72
N GLY A 158 -3.28 1.25 -5.46
CA GLY A 158 -3.76 2.60 -5.14
C GLY A 158 -5.27 2.71 -5.21
N GLN A 159 -5.92 2.06 -6.20
CA GLN A 159 -7.39 1.92 -6.23
C GLN A 159 -7.90 1.11 -5.03
N VAL A 160 -7.24 -0.01 -4.71
CA VAL A 160 -7.60 -0.82 -3.51
C VAL A 160 -7.53 0.04 -2.24
N ALA A 161 -6.45 0.80 -2.06
CA ALA A 161 -6.31 1.71 -0.92
C ALA A 161 -7.44 2.76 -0.90
N ALA A 162 -7.73 3.40 -2.04
CA ALA A 162 -8.81 4.38 -2.17
C ALA A 162 -10.18 3.77 -1.83
N ASN A 163 -10.47 2.56 -2.31
CA ASN A 163 -11.71 1.86 -1.98
C ASN A 163 -11.83 1.58 -0.47
N VAL A 164 -10.73 1.16 0.19
CA VAL A 164 -10.74 0.88 1.63
C VAL A 164 -10.92 2.15 2.46
N ILE A 165 -10.21 3.25 2.14
CA ILE A 165 -10.31 4.50 2.91
C ILE A 165 -11.63 5.26 2.70
N THR A 166 -12.40 4.91 1.68
CA THR A 166 -13.69 5.57 1.38
C THR A 166 -14.89 4.64 1.51
N GLY A 167 -14.67 3.32 1.63
CA GLY A 167 -15.71 2.30 1.76
C GLY A 167 -15.71 1.57 3.11
N PHE A 168 -15.01 2.09 4.12
CA PHE A 168 -14.83 1.42 5.42
C PHE A 168 -16.11 1.31 6.27
N GLU A 169 -17.10 2.15 6.05
CA GLU A 169 -18.37 2.14 6.80
C GLU A 169 -19.20 0.88 6.50
N THR A 170 -18.99 0.28 5.34
CA THR A 170 -19.71 -0.93 4.92
C THR A 170 -18.69 -2.01 4.54
N ARG A 171 -18.82 -3.17 5.16
CA ARG A 171 -18.00 -4.32 4.81
C ARG A 171 -18.35 -4.82 3.41
N MET A 172 -17.36 -5.02 2.55
CA MET A 172 -17.52 -5.44 1.15
C MET A 172 -17.78 -6.95 1.01
N TYR A 173 -17.92 -7.67 2.12
CA TYR A 173 -18.22 -9.10 2.20
C TYR A 173 -19.02 -9.38 3.50
N PRO A 174 -19.77 -10.47 3.57
CA PRO A 174 -20.44 -10.88 4.81
C PRO A 174 -19.43 -11.21 5.91
N ALA A 175 -19.64 -10.73 7.13
CA ALA A 175 -18.79 -11.08 8.27
C ALA A 175 -18.78 -12.60 8.50
N ILE A 176 -17.60 -13.18 8.75
CA ILE A 176 -17.41 -14.63 8.86
C ILE A 176 -16.94 -15.10 10.24
N ASP A 177 -16.28 -14.22 11.01
CA ASP A 177 -15.76 -14.55 12.33
C ASP A 177 -15.59 -13.31 13.23
N ALA A 178 -15.06 -13.50 14.44
CA ALA A 178 -14.85 -12.43 15.43
C ALA A 178 -13.86 -11.33 14.95
N ILE A 179 -12.94 -11.64 14.04
CA ILE A 179 -12.00 -10.66 13.48
C ILE A 179 -12.76 -9.57 12.72
N ASP A 180 -13.87 -9.93 12.10
CA ASP A 180 -14.71 -9.00 11.34
C ASP A 180 -15.48 -8.01 12.22
N GLN A 181 -15.40 -8.12 13.54
CA GLN A 181 -15.88 -7.09 14.47
C GLN A 181 -14.87 -5.92 14.57
N GLN A 182 -13.61 -6.11 14.12
CA GLN A 182 -12.63 -5.04 14.11
C GLN A 182 -12.87 -4.06 12.96
N PRO A 183 -12.67 -2.74 13.20
CA PRO A 183 -12.80 -1.73 12.16
C PRO A 183 -11.89 -1.99 10.97
N THR A 184 -12.39 -1.76 9.76
CA THR A 184 -11.62 -1.83 8.51
C THR A 184 -10.97 -0.51 8.14
N ARG A 185 -11.35 0.61 8.80
CA ARG A 185 -10.87 1.95 8.50
C ARG A 185 -9.39 2.09 8.86
N PRO A 186 -8.49 2.43 7.91
CA PRO A 186 -7.14 2.83 8.23
C PRO A 186 -7.12 4.17 8.97
N ASP A 187 -6.07 4.43 9.75
CA ASP A 187 -5.90 5.70 10.46
C ASP A 187 -5.24 6.77 9.58
N PHE A 188 -4.54 6.34 8.52
CA PHE A 188 -3.96 7.18 7.48
C PHE A 188 -3.75 6.40 6.18
N SER A 189 -3.50 7.10 5.06
CA SER A 189 -3.18 6.43 3.80
C SER A 189 -2.09 7.12 3.00
N ILE A 190 -1.39 6.34 2.17
CA ILE A 190 -0.37 6.77 1.21
C ILE A 190 -0.74 6.15 -0.14
N ILE A 191 -0.96 6.96 -1.16
CA ILE A 191 -1.45 6.50 -2.46
C ILE A 191 -0.52 7.03 -3.56
N ILE A 192 0.13 6.10 -4.25
CA ILE A 192 1.18 6.41 -5.23
C ILE A 192 0.71 6.02 -6.63
N TYR A 193 0.71 6.98 -7.54
CA TYR A 193 0.24 6.87 -8.94
C TYR A 193 -0.99 5.96 -9.09
N PRO A 194 -2.10 6.26 -8.40
CA PRO A 194 -3.26 5.38 -8.41
C PRO A 194 -3.87 5.26 -9.81
N GLY A 195 -4.38 4.06 -10.13
CA GLY A 195 -5.28 3.86 -11.24
C GLY A 195 -6.71 3.66 -10.76
N GLY A 196 -7.69 3.81 -11.66
CA GLY A 196 -9.09 3.49 -11.37
C GLY A 196 -9.79 4.40 -10.36
N ILE A 197 -9.27 5.59 -10.11
CA ILE A 197 -9.90 6.60 -9.26
C ILE A 197 -11.03 7.31 -10.01
N LEU A 198 -10.82 7.57 -11.30
CA LEU A 198 -11.78 8.24 -12.17
C LEU A 198 -12.56 7.24 -13.01
N GLN A 199 -13.81 7.56 -13.27
CA GLN A 199 -14.63 6.87 -14.26
C GLN A 199 -13.97 6.98 -15.63
N ARG A 200 -14.11 5.92 -16.43
CA ARG A 200 -13.77 6.00 -17.85
C ARG A 200 -14.88 6.78 -18.55
N GLY A 201 -14.66 8.08 -18.78
CA GLY A 201 -15.57 8.91 -19.55
C GLY A 201 -15.47 8.64 -21.05
N ASN A 202 -16.46 9.08 -21.79
CA ASN A 202 -16.46 9.09 -23.26
C ASN A 202 -15.66 10.27 -23.87
N GLY A 203 -14.91 11.01 -23.04
CA GLY A 203 -14.06 12.13 -23.44
C GLY A 203 -14.78 13.48 -23.55
N THR A 204 -16.10 13.53 -23.38
CA THR A 204 -16.90 14.77 -23.50
C THR A 204 -17.37 15.31 -22.15
N GLU A 205 -17.32 14.50 -21.10
CA GLU A 205 -17.75 14.86 -19.74
C GLU A 205 -16.56 15.20 -18.85
N ALA A 206 -16.79 16.06 -17.87
CA ALA A 206 -15.77 16.34 -16.84
C ALA A 206 -15.43 15.05 -16.08
N PRO A 207 -14.13 14.81 -15.77
CA PRO A 207 -13.75 13.65 -15.00
C PRO A 207 -14.48 13.59 -13.65
N ALA A 208 -15.03 12.42 -13.32
CA ALA A 208 -15.71 12.16 -12.05
C ALA A 208 -15.06 10.95 -11.35
N LEU A 209 -15.11 10.94 -10.02
CA LEU A 209 -14.66 9.79 -9.25
C LEU A 209 -15.50 8.55 -9.59
N ASN A 210 -14.88 7.40 -9.56
CA ASN A 210 -15.61 6.13 -9.59
C ASN A 210 -16.66 6.12 -8.47
N PRO A 211 -17.89 5.62 -8.73
CA PRO A 211 -18.97 5.58 -7.74
C PRO A 211 -18.61 4.80 -6.46
N GLU A 212 -17.62 3.90 -6.55
CA GLU A 212 -17.09 3.14 -5.42
C GLU A 212 -16.28 4.03 -4.45
N ILE A 213 -15.77 5.19 -4.92
CA ILE A 213 -14.92 6.10 -4.14
C ILE A 213 -15.77 7.24 -3.60
N ARG A 214 -16.16 7.12 -2.33
CA ARG A 214 -17.06 8.07 -1.64
C ARG A 214 -16.30 8.78 -0.53
N VAL A 215 -15.62 9.87 -0.87
CA VAL A 215 -14.90 10.67 0.12
C VAL A 215 -15.89 11.39 1.04
N THR A 216 -15.69 11.21 2.35
CA THR A 216 -16.45 11.86 3.42
C THR A 216 -15.47 12.55 4.38
N LYS A 217 -15.98 13.33 5.33
CA LYS A 217 -15.15 13.95 6.39
C LYS A 217 -14.46 12.91 7.30
N GLU A 218 -14.97 11.66 7.32
CA GLU A 218 -14.40 10.55 8.09
C GLU A 218 -13.32 9.77 7.31
N THR A 219 -13.10 10.10 6.03
CA THR A 219 -11.98 9.54 5.25
C THR A 219 -10.66 9.90 5.93
N PRO A 220 -9.72 8.95 6.10
CA PRO A 220 -8.48 9.22 6.83
C PRO A 220 -7.57 10.21 6.11
N PRO A 221 -6.67 10.90 6.84
CA PRO A 221 -5.63 11.73 6.25
C PRO A 221 -4.84 10.97 5.19
N THR A 222 -4.56 11.62 4.05
CA THR A 222 -4.03 10.95 2.86
C THR A 222 -2.84 11.71 2.25
N PHE A 223 -1.74 10.99 2.01
CA PHE A 223 -0.62 11.44 1.18
C PHE A 223 -0.77 10.88 -0.23
N LEU A 224 -0.55 11.71 -1.25
CA LEU A 224 -0.65 11.35 -2.67
C LEU A 224 0.63 11.74 -3.41
N ALA A 225 1.06 10.89 -4.33
CA ALA A 225 2.19 11.18 -5.20
C ALA A 225 1.99 10.57 -6.60
N ILE A 226 2.31 11.35 -7.64
CA ILE A 226 2.19 10.93 -9.03
C ILE A 226 3.14 11.75 -9.91
N SER A 227 3.45 11.26 -11.12
CA SER A 227 4.15 12.01 -12.14
C SER A 227 3.17 12.60 -13.15
N HIS A 228 3.47 13.78 -13.68
CA HIS A 228 2.64 14.46 -14.70
C HIS A 228 2.52 13.62 -15.98
N ASP A 229 3.62 12.99 -16.38
CA ASP A 229 3.74 12.12 -17.56
C ASP A 229 3.27 10.67 -17.32
N ASP A 230 2.56 10.42 -16.21
CA ASP A 230 1.99 9.10 -15.95
C ASP A 230 0.95 8.72 -17.02
N ARG A 231 1.15 7.57 -17.68
CA ARG A 231 0.25 7.07 -18.74
C ARG A 231 -1.18 6.77 -18.27
N GLY A 232 -1.39 6.60 -16.94
CA GLY A 232 -2.70 6.43 -16.32
C GLY A 232 -3.43 7.75 -16.09
N GLY A 233 -2.73 8.87 -16.32
CA GLY A 233 -3.20 10.24 -16.10
C GLY A 233 -2.98 10.72 -14.68
N SER A 234 -2.26 11.84 -14.52
CA SER A 234 -2.02 12.46 -13.21
C SER A 234 -3.31 12.95 -12.54
N GLU A 235 -4.35 13.14 -13.33
CA GLU A 235 -5.71 13.53 -12.91
C GLU A 235 -6.27 12.54 -11.86
N GLN A 236 -5.90 11.26 -11.92
CA GLN A 236 -6.33 10.26 -10.92
C GLN A 236 -6.06 10.73 -9.49
N ALA A 237 -4.84 11.18 -9.20
CA ALA A 237 -4.46 11.68 -7.88
C ALA A 237 -5.01 13.08 -7.61
N VAL A 238 -5.03 13.94 -8.63
CA VAL A 238 -5.52 15.33 -8.50
C VAL A 238 -6.99 15.38 -8.11
N TYR A 239 -7.86 14.63 -8.78
CA TYR A 239 -9.30 14.60 -8.46
C TYR A 239 -9.58 13.95 -7.10
N LEU A 240 -8.83 12.93 -6.70
CA LEU A 240 -8.93 12.37 -5.35
C LEU A 240 -8.54 13.44 -4.30
N TYR A 241 -7.43 14.16 -4.51
CA TYR A 241 -7.02 15.26 -3.64
C TYR A 241 -8.09 16.35 -3.55
N LEU A 242 -8.69 16.76 -4.67
CA LEU A 242 -9.76 17.78 -4.66
C LEU A 242 -11.00 17.30 -3.88
N ALA A 243 -11.35 16.03 -3.97
CA ALA A 243 -12.43 15.44 -3.21
C ALA A 243 -12.12 15.43 -1.70
N LEU A 244 -10.91 15.03 -1.32
CA LEU A 244 -10.42 15.07 0.08
C LEU A 244 -10.46 16.50 0.62
N LYS A 245 -9.94 17.47 -0.14
CA LYS A 245 -9.97 18.89 0.22
C LYS A 245 -11.40 19.41 0.41
N LYS A 246 -12.32 19.06 -0.49
CA LYS A 246 -13.74 19.43 -0.40
C LYS A 246 -14.40 18.86 0.86
N ALA A 247 -14.01 17.66 1.28
CA ALA A 247 -14.50 17.01 2.50
C ALA A 247 -13.78 17.46 3.76
N ALA A 248 -12.87 18.45 3.68
CA ALA A 248 -12.02 18.93 4.77
C ALA A 248 -11.12 17.84 5.40
N VAL A 249 -10.78 16.81 4.63
CA VAL A 249 -9.82 15.77 5.04
C VAL A 249 -8.40 16.30 4.84
N PRO A 250 -7.51 16.20 5.84
CA PRO A 250 -6.11 16.58 5.67
C PRO A 250 -5.44 15.74 4.58
N ALA A 251 -4.93 16.39 3.55
CA ALA A 251 -4.28 15.70 2.43
C ALA A 251 -3.06 16.48 1.92
N GLU A 252 -2.08 15.74 1.40
CA GLU A 252 -0.90 16.29 0.74
C GLU A 252 -0.75 15.63 -0.63
N LEU A 253 -0.43 16.41 -1.67
CA LEU A 253 -0.26 15.93 -3.05
C LEU A 253 1.05 16.42 -3.63
N HIS A 254 1.85 15.48 -4.17
CA HIS A 254 3.03 15.77 -4.97
C HIS A 254 2.82 15.34 -6.41
N VAL A 255 3.06 16.26 -7.34
CA VAL A 255 3.07 15.99 -8.79
C VAL A 255 4.42 16.41 -9.34
N TRP A 256 5.22 15.46 -9.81
CA TRP A 256 6.49 15.73 -10.47
C TRP A 256 6.31 15.80 -11.99
N GLY A 257 7.17 16.56 -12.67
CA GLY A 257 7.07 16.76 -14.12
C GLY A 257 7.23 15.48 -14.92
N ASP A 258 8.13 14.60 -14.47
CA ASP A 258 8.49 13.35 -15.11
C ASP A 258 8.64 12.21 -14.10
N GLY A 259 8.61 10.97 -14.58
CA GLY A 259 8.74 9.75 -13.77
C GLY A 259 7.95 8.57 -14.35
N GLY A 260 6.97 8.84 -15.19
CA GLY A 260 6.10 7.83 -15.78
C GLY A 260 5.26 7.09 -14.75
N HIS A 261 5.00 5.81 -15.01
CA HIS A 261 4.19 4.93 -14.17
C HIS A 261 4.98 3.73 -13.67
N GLY A 262 4.73 3.28 -12.43
CA GLY A 262 5.29 2.02 -11.93
C GLY A 262 6.73 2.14 -11.41
N TYR A 263 7.15 3.32 -11.00
CA TYR A 263 8.50 3.52 -10.45
C TYR A 263 8.71 2.85 -9.08
N GLY A 264 7.65 2.65 -8.28
CA GLY A 264 7.74 2.03 -6.96
C GLY A 264 8.70 2.77 -6.03
N ILE A 265 9.52 2.00 -5.31
CA ILE A 265 10.57 2.54 -4.44
C ILE A 265 11.97 2.37 -5.05
N ARG A 266 12.06 2.18 -6.37
CA ARG A 266 13.36 2.04 -7.01
C ARG A 266 14.23 3.27 -6.77
N PRO A 267 15.51 3.08 -6.43
CA PRO A 267 16.43 4.19 -6.28
C PRO A 267 16.65 4.91 -7.62
N GLY A 268 16.89 6.22 -7.55
CA GLY A 268 17.13 7.04 -8.72
C GLY A 268 17.55 8.45 -8.34
N THR A 269 17.87 9.26 -9.36
CA THR A 269 18.30 10.67 -9.18
C THR A 269 17.23 11.67 -9.58
N THR A 270 16.11 11.20 -10.13
CA THR A 270 15.01 12.04 -10.58
C THR A 270 14.09 12.41 -9.41
N PRO A 271 13.44 13.59 -9.44
CA PRO A 271 12.68 14.13 -8.29
C PRO A 271 11.59 13.20 -7.77
N HIS A 272 10.89 12.43 -8.63
CA HIS A 272 9.83 11.52 -8.21
C HIS A 272 10.35 10.42 -7.26
N THR A 273 11.64 10.04 -7.33
CA THR A 273 12.23 9.03 -6.43
C THR A 273 12.35 9.53 -4.98
N THR A 274 12.05 10.82 -4.72
CA THR A 274 12.05 11.39 -3.38
C THR A 274 10.72 11.19 -2.63
N TRP A 275 9.72 10.58 -3.25
CA TRP A 275 8.41 10.36 -2.60
C TRP A 275 8.50 9.67 -1.23
N PRO A 276 9.42 8.69 -1.00
CA PRO A 276 9.51 8.05 0.31
C PRO A 276 9.93 9.02 1.41
N ALA A 277 10.88 9.92 1.11
CA ALA A 277 11.30 10.96 2.06
C ALA A 277 10.15 11.94 2.35
N ARG A 278 9.39 12.36 1.33
CA ARG A 278 8.22 13.24 1.52
C ARG A 278 7.12 12.56 2.35
N ALA A 279 6.86 11.28 2.09
CA ALA A 279 5.91 10.48 2.87
C ALA A 279 6.38 10.32 4.33
N ALA A 280 7.68 10.09 4.57
CA ALA A 280 8.25 10.03 5.93
C ALA A 280 8.10 11.37 6.67
N ASP A 281 8.41 12.51 6.04
CA ASP A 281 8.20 13.85 6.59
C ASP A 281 6.72 14.07 6.97
N TRP A 282 5.81 13.70 6.06
CA TRP A 282 4.36 13.79 6.28
C TRP A 282 3.90 12.91 7.47
N MET A 283 4.41 11.69 7.58
CA MET A 283 4.14 10.79 8.71
C MET A 283 4.68 11.34 10.03
N ALA A 284 5.89 11.94 10.01
CA ALA A 284 6.51 12.53 11.19
C ALA A 284 5.71 13.72 11.74
N VAL A 285 5.26 14.62 10.86
CA VAL A 285 4.40 15.77 11.23
C VAL A 285 3.09 15.31 11.89
N ARG A 286 2.56 14.14 11.48
CA ARG A 286 1.35 13.53 12.06
C ARG A 286 1.60 12.72 13.32
N GLY A 287 2.84 12.64 13.80
CA GLY A 287 3.22 11.90 15.00
C GLY A 287 3.23 10.38 14.83
N LEU A 288 3.14 9.88 13.59
CA LEU A 288 3.12 8.45 13.30
C LEU A 288 4.48 7.76 13.52
N LEU A 289 5.58 8.54 13.51
CA LEU A 289 6.94 8.05 13.71
C LEU A 289 7.46 8.27 15.16
N LYS A 290 6.58 8.65 16.09
CA LYS A 290 6.95 8.74 17.51
C LYS A 290 6.92 7.35 18.14
N HIS A 291 7.93 7.02 18.95
CA HIS A 291 7.88 5.81 19.76
C HIS A 291 6.61 5.77 20.60
N ALA A 292 5.99 4.61 20.74
CA ALA A 292 4.90 4.44 21.67
C ALA A 292 5.39 4.78 23.07
N ALA A 293 4.62 5.59 23.82
CA ALA A 293 4.90 5.76 25.24
C ALA A 293 4.80 4.38 25.93
N PRO A 294 5.72 4.03 26.85
CA PRO A 294 5.60 2.77 27.58
C PRO A 294 4.20 2.70 28.21
N ALA A 295 3.55 1.55 28.06
CA ALA A 295 2.26 1.30 28.71
C ALA A 295 2.45 1.52 30.23
N LYS A 296 1.61 2.38 30.82
CA LYS A 296 1.58 2.63 32.26
C LYS A 296 1.01 1.43 32.99
#